data_434948b5424c173ff792ae74fbe5a616
#
_entry.id   434948b5424c173ff792ae74fbe5a616
#
_cell.length_a   1.000
_cell.length_b   1.000
_cell.length_c   1.000
_cell.angle_alpha   90.00
_cell.angle_beta   90.00
_cell.angle_gamma   90.00
#
_symmetry.space_group_name_H-M   'P 1'
#
loop_
_entity.id
_entity.type
_entity.pdbx_description
1 polymer ?
#
loop_
_entity_poly.entity_id
_entity_poly.type
_entity_poly.pdbx_seq_one_letter_code
_entity_poly.pdbx_strand_id
1 'polypeptide(L)'
;MPDAAAVARDAAEAESAFAHPPVEPDLTWAYGDHPDQIVDFYAPRGPERESVPLVVVFHGGAWRAPYDRRHISPFADFLARRGFAVASVEYRRGRDIPQPRARADTAAPVAGRWPETFDDVAAAMDGLPVAVARLLPGADLRRTVLTGHSAGGHLALWAAARHVLPRGSAWRTETPANLRGVVALAPLADLARAAELGVCGGAVRQLLGGEAEFAARCASADPALLLPTGIATVVVQGQEDIVVPPAVADSYAEAAAKAGESVGLTLLPEVGHFPLIDPAADACAVAVEEIAQLAW
;
A
#
# COMPACT_ATOMS: atom_id res chain seq x y z
N MET A 1 13.16 -20.26 -9.77
CA MET A 1 11.78 -20.10 -10.29
C MET A 1 10.87 -20.87 -9.37
N PRO A 2 9.70 -20.33 -9.00
CA PRO A 2 8.74 -21.10 -8.20
C PRO A 2 8.34 -22.39 -8.89
N ASP A 3 8.04 -23.44 -8.14
CA ASP A 3 7.58 -24.70 -8.67
C ASP A 3 6.10 -24.63 -9.10
N ALA A 4 5.61 -25.67 -9.79
CA ALA A 4 4.25 -25.67 -10.32
C ALA A 4 3.17 -25.63 -9.20
N ALA A 5 3.46 -26.16 -8.02
CA ALA A 5 2.53 -26.16 -6.89
C ALA A 5 2.41 -24.76 -6.29
N ALA A 6 3.52 -24.04 -6.15
CA ALA A 6 3.53 -22.64 -5.70
C ALA A 6 2.77 -21.72 -6.67
N VAL A 7 2.96 -21.90 -7.98
CA VAL A 7 2.22 -21.13 -9.00
C VAL A 7 0.72 -21.44 -8.96
N ALA A 8 0.34 -22.72 -8.78
CA ALA A 8 -1.07 -23.10 -8.70
C ALA A 8 -1.74 -22.53 -7.42
N ARG A 9 -1.02 -22.53 -6.29
CA ARG A 9 -1.50 -21.92 -5.05
C ARG A 9 -1.70 -20.42 -5.22
N ASP A 10 -0.71 -19.69 -5.73
CA ASP A 10 -0.79 -18.24 -5.97
C ASP A 10 -1.99 -17.89 -6.85
N ALA A 11 -2.22 -18.67 -7.92
CA ALA A 11 -3.37 -18.47 -8.80
C ALA A 11 -4.71 -18.69 -8.06
N ALA A 12 -4.81 -19.71 -7.21
CA ALA A 12 -6.03 -19.98 -6.44
C ALA A 12 -6.29 -18.89 -5.38
N GLU A 13 -5.25 -18.41 -4.71
CA GLU A 13 -5.33 -17.31 -3.76
C GLU A 13 -5.77 -16.01 -4.45
N ALA A 14 -5.20 -15.70 -5.63
CA ALA A 14 -5.60 -14.56 -6.43
C ALA A 14 -7.06 -14.67 -6.89
N GLU A 15 -7.49 -15.85 -7.35
CA GLU A 15 -8.89 -16.09 -7.74
C GLU A 15 -9.84 -15.84 -6.56
N SER A 16 -9.51 -16.33 -5.36
CA SER A 16 -10.31 -16.10 -4.15
C SER A 16 -10.39 -14.59 -3.82
N ALA A 17 -9.25 -13.93 -3.70
CA ALA A 17 -9.19 -12.51 -3.31
C ALA A 17 -9.93 -11.58 -4.29
N PHE A 18 -9.87 -11.90 -5.60
CA PHE A 18 -10.50 -11.08 -6.65
C PHE A 18 -11.91 -11.56 -7.04
N ALA A 19 -12.42 -12.65 -6.47
CA ALA A 19 -13.81 -13.10 -6.67
C ALA A 19 -14.83 -12.22 -5.95
N HIS A 20 -14.41 -11.46 -4.94
CA HIS A 20 -15.29 -10.56 -4.21
C HIS A 20 -15.73 -9.40 -5.11
N PRO A 21 -17.06 -9.13 -5.21
CA PRO A 21 -17.52 -7.98 -5.96
C PRO A 21 -17.02 -6.68 -5.30
N PRO A 22 -16.69 -5.64 -6.09
CA PRO A 22 -16.37 -4.33 -5.54
C PRO A 22 -17.51 -3.82 -4.66
N VAL A 23 -17.14 -3.18 -3.55
CA VAL A 23 -18.08 -2.54 -2.63
C VAL A 23 -18.08 -1.03 -2.87
N GLU A 24 -19.26 -0.46 -3.08
CA GLU A 24 -19.39 0.98 -3.28
C GLU A 24 -19.07 1.73 -1.97
N PRO A 25 -18.32 2.84 -2.04
CA PRO A 25 -18.03 3.66 -0.88
C PRO A 25 -19.25 4.41 -0.37
N ASP A 26 -19.26 4.79 0.90
CA ASP A 26 -20.28 5.67 1.44
C ASP A 26 -20.14 7.10 0.93
N LEU A 27 -18.92 7.56 0.72
CA LEU A 27 -18.58 8.90 0.23
C LEU A 27 -17.30 8.84 -0.60
N THR A 28 -17.16 9.79 -1.52
CA THR A 28 -15.91 9.98 -2.30
C THR A 28 -15.49 11.44 -2.23
N TRP A 29 -14.19 11.68 -2.10
CA TRP A 29 -13.59 13.00 -2.09
C TRP A 29 -12.48 13.10 -3.14
N ALA A 30 -12.55 14.13 -3.99
CA ALA A 30 -11.47 14.46 -4.92
C ALA A 30 -10.44 15.37 -4.22
N TYR A 31 -9.17 14.99 -4.26
CA TYR A 31 -8.06 15.79 -3.74
C TYR A 31 -7.30 16.53 -4.85
N GLY A 32 -7.71 16.35 -6.11
CA GLY A 32 -7.17 17.00 -7.29
C GLY A 32 -8.11 16.89 -8.48
N ASP A 33 -7.65 17.36 -9.64
CA ASP A 33 -8.48 17.46 -10.87
C ASP A 33 -8.42 16.19 -11.75
N HIS A 34 -7.47 15.27 -11.48
CA HIS A 34 -7.37 14.03 -12.23
C HIS A 34 -8.40 13.00 -11.73
N PRO A 35 -9.02 12.18 -12.61
CA PRO A 35 -9.98 11.15 -12.17
C PRO A 35 -9.46 10.16 -11.13
N ASP A 36 -8.15 9.89 -11.12
CA ASP A 36 -7.50 9.03 -10.12
C ASP A 36 -7.09 9.80 -8.85
N GLN A 37 -7.36 11.11 -8.75
CA GLN A 37 -7.06 11.89 -7.54
C GLN A 37 -8.28 11.94 -6.62
N ILE A 38 -8.68 10.77 -6.14
CA ILE A 38 -9.86 10.59 -5.28
C ILE A 38 -9.55 9.68 -4.09
N VAL A 39 -10.34 9.84 -3.03
CA VAL A 39 -10.37 8.96 -1.86
C VAL A 39 -11.80 8.49 -1.66
N ASP A 40 -11.98 7.18 -1.57
CA ASP A 40 -13.24 6.55 -1.19
C ASP A 40 -13.29 6.34 0.32
N PHE A 41 -14.38 6.75 0.95
CA PHE A 41 -14.59 6.58 2.38
C PHE A 41 -15.62 5.51 2.68
N TYR A 42 -15.31 4.67 3.67
CA TYR A 42 -16.21 3.68 4.23
C TYR A 42 -16.42 4.02 5.71
N ALA A 43 -17.67 4.32 6.06
CA ALA A 43 -18.04 4.61 7.42
C ALA A 43 -17.99 3.33 8.28
N PRO A 44 -17.66 3.42 9.56
CA PRO A 44 -17.63 2.27 10.45
C PRO A 44 -19.00 1.62 10.53
N ARG A 45 -19.04 0.28 10.46
CA ARG A 45 -20.25 -0.53 10.65
C ARG A 45 -20.31 -1.04 12.09
N GLY A 46 -21.51 -1.24 12.61
CA GLY A 46 -21.69 -1.77 13.97
C GLY A 46 -22.22 -0.74 14.96
N PRO A 47 -22.09 -0.98 16.28
CA PRO A 47 -22.64 -0.08 17.29
C PRO A 47 -21.97 1.30 17.21
N GLU A 48 -22.75 2.35 17.36
CA GLU A 48 -22.27 3.71 17.41
C GLU A 48 -21.22 3.88 18.51
N ARG A 49 -20.13 4.54 18.16
CA ARG A 49 -19.05 4.94 19.06
C ARG A 49 -18.81 6.43 18.88
N GLU A 50 -18.53 7.13 19.96
CA GLU A 50 -18.21 8.56 19.91
C GLU A 50 -17.01 8.87 19.01
N SER A 51 -16.08 7.92 18.93
CA SER A 51 -14.84 8.09 18.19
C SER A 51 -14.27 6.74 17.77
N VAL A 52 -13.85 6.62 16.51
CA VAL A 52 -13.27 5.41 15.93
C VAL A 52 -11.92 5.69 15.28
N PRO A 53 -10.99 4.73 15.26
CA PRO A 53 -9.74 4.90 14.51
C PRO A 53 -9.98 5.06 13.01
N LEU A 54 -9.06 5.79 12.34
CA LEU A 54 -8.99 5.90 10.90
C LEU A 54 -7.95 4.92 10.34
N VAL A 55 -8.33 4.17 9.33
CA VAL A 55 -7.40 3.35 8.54
C VAL A 55 -7.33 3.94 7.12
N VAL A 56 -6.12 4.32 6.71
CA VAL A 56 -5.86 4.77 5.34
C VAL A 56 -5.30 3.61 4.56
N VAL A 57 -5.95 3.24 3.47
CA VAL A 57 -5.64 2.07 2.65
C VAL A 57 -5.07 2.51 1.30
N PHE A 58 -3.90 1.98 0.93
CA PHE A 58 -3.33 2.11 -0.41
C PHE A 58 -3.43 0.77 -1.14
N HIS A 59 -4.01 0.77 -2.33
CA HIS A 59 -4.18 -0.46 -3.10
C HIS A 59 -2.87 -0.96 -3.72
N GLY A 60 -2.81 -2.26 -4.04
CA GLY A 60 -1.72 -2.92 -4.72
C GLY A 60 -1.81 -2.84 -6.26
N GLY A 61 -1.19 -3.83 -6.92
CA GLY A 61 -1.23 -3.98 -8.37
C GLY A 61 0.03 -3.49 -9.09
N ALA A 62 1.18 -3.50 -8.40
CA ALA A 62 2.49 -3.14 -8.95
C ALA A 62 2.50 -1.77 -9.67
N TRP A 63 1.70 -0.82 -9.16
CA TRP A 63 1.49 0.53 -9.72
C TRP A 63 1.05 0.52 -11.20
N ARG A 64 0.31 -0.50 -11.65
CA ARG A 64 -0.12 -0.69 -13.04
C ARG A 64 -1.58 -0.28 -13.25
N ALA A 65 -1.87 0.33 -14.39
CA ALA A 65 -3.18 0.86 -14.74
C ALA A 65 -4.39 -0.10 -14.57
N PRO A 66 -4.28 -1.42 -14.83
CA PRO A 66 -5.41 -2.33 -14.67
C PRO A 66 -5.93 -2.47 -13.24
N TYR A 67 -5.13 -2.11 -12.23
CA TYR A 67 -5.51 -2.22 -10.83
C TYR A 67 -5.84 -0.86 -10.25
N ASP A 68 -6.93 -0.77 -9.53
CA ASP A 68 -7.44 0.47 -8.92
C ASP A 68 -7.96 0.20 -7.49
N ARG A 69 -8.47 1.23 -6.82
CA ARG A 69 -9.06 1.13 -5.48
C ARG A 69 -10.26 0.17 -5.41
N ARG A 70 -10.89 -0.15 -6.52
CA ARG A 70 -12.10 -1.01 -6.54
C ARG A 70 -11.75 -2.45 -6.18
N HIS A 71 -10.59 -2.95 -6.59
CA HIS A 71 -10.21 -4.32 -6.25
C HIS A 71 -9.90 -4.52 -4.76
N ILE A 72 -9.48 -3.46 -4.03
CA ILE A 72 -9.24 -3.49 -2.58
C ILE A 72 -10.48 -3.12 -1.77
N SER A 73 -11.58 -2.71 -2.43
CA SER A 73 -12.79 -2.27 -1.73
C SER A 73 -13.45 -3.33 -0.84
N PRO A 74 -13.39 -4.66 -1.13
CA PRO A 74 -13.86 -5.69 -0.20
C PRO A 74 -13.07 -5.70 1.12
N PHE A 75 -11.75 -5.49 1.06
CA PHE A 75 -10.91 -5.35 2.27
C PHE A 75 -11.24 -4.05 3.02
N ALA A 76 -11.46 -2.93 2.33
CA ALA A 76 -11.85 -1.68 2.96
C ALA A 76 -13.20 -1.79 3.69
N ASP A 77 -14.21 -2.44 3.09
CA ASP A 77 -15.48 -2.73 3.73
C ASP A 77 -15.33 -3.71 4.91
N PHE A 78 -14.42 -4.70 4.79
CA PHE A 78 -14.13 -5.62 5.88
C PHE A 78 -13.56 -4.89 7.11
N LEU A 79 -12.68 -3.92 6.91
CA LEU A 79 -12.20 -3.02 7.98
C LEU A 79 -13.35 -2.18 8.56
N ALA A 80 -14.21 -1.62 7.71
CA ALA A 80 -15.36 -0.84 8.15
C ALA A 80 -16.32 -1.67 9.02
N ARG A 81 -16.56 -2.94 8.67
CA ARG A 81 -17.34 -3.90 9.48
C ARG A 81 -16.68 -4.24 10.83
N ARG A 82 -15.37 -4.04 10.97
CA ARG A 82 -14.63 -4.18 12.22
C ARG A 82 -14.62 -2.89 13.06
N GLY A 83 -15.34 -1.86 12.61
CA GLY A 83 -15.56 -0.61 13.34
C GLY A 83 -14.53 0.49 13.07
N PHE A 84 -13.75 0.37 12.02
CA PHE A 84 -12.83 1.43 11.57
C PHE A 84 -13.55 2.41 10.63
N ALA A 85 -13.19 3.69 10.70
CA ALA A 85 -13.36 4.59 9.59
C ALA A 85 -12.26 4.30 8.56
N VAL A 86 -12.59 4.18 7.27
CA VAL A 86 -11.62 3.80 6.25
C VAL A 86 -11.56 4.86 5.15
N ALA A 87 -10.34 5.20 4.74
CA ALA A 87 -10.04 6.06 3.59
C ALA A 87 -9.20 5.27 2.58
N SER A 88 -9.79 4.83 1.47
CA SER A 88 -9.13 4.10 0.39
C SER A 88 -8.65 5.07 -0.67
N VAL A 89 -7.35 5.23 -0.79
CA VAL A 89 -6.71 6.22 -1.66
C VAL A 89 -6.49 5.63 -3.05
N GLU A 90 -7.00 6.34 -4.07
CA GLU A 90 -6.64 6.14 -5.46
C GLU A 90 -5.48 7.07 -5.82
N TYR A 91 -4.64 6.68 -6.76
CA TYR A 91 -3.48 7.46 -7.19
C TYR A 91 -3.16 7.17 -8.66
N ARG A 92 -2.56 8.14 -9.36
CA ARG A 92 -2.09 7.96 -10.73
C ARG A 92 -1.01 6.89 -10.79
N ARG A 93 -1.24 5.93 -11.66
CA ARG A 93 -0.39 4.75 -11.86
C ARG A 93 -0.38 4.36 -13.33
N GLY A 94 0.66 3.67 -13.78
CA GLY A 94 0.77 3.22 -15.14
C GLY A 94 0.50 4.30 -16.19
N ARG A 95 0.72 4.00 -17.45
CA ARG A 95 0.27 4.83 -18.55
C ARG A 95 -0.77 4.05 -19.34
N ASP A 96 -1.89 4.67 -19.66
CA ASP A 96 -2.62 4.31 -20.86
C ASP A 96 -1.70 4.65 -22.03
N ILE A 97 -0.94 3.66 -22.48
CA ILE A 97 -0.24 3.79 -23.75
C ILE A 97 -1.35 3.71 -24.78
N PRO A 98 -1.64 4.81 -25.55
CA PRO A 98 -2.52 4.70 -26.70
C PRO A 98 -1.90 3.64 -27.58
N GLN A 99 -2.55 2.47 -27.72
CA GLN A 99 -2.03 1.40 -28.55
C GLN A 99 -1.97 1.88 -29.99
N PRO A 100 -0.80 1.95 -30.62
CA PRO A 100 -0.76 1.92 -32.08
C PRO A 100 -1.45 0.61 -32.47
N ARG A 101 -2.26 0.60 -33.51
CA ARG A 101 -3.08 -0.53 -33.99
C ARG A 101 -2.30 -1.82 -34.34
N ALA A 102 -1.26 -2.16 -33.63
CA ALA A 102 -0.39 -3.29 -33.83
C ALA A 102 -0.27 -4.11 -32.54
N ARG A 103 -0.99 -5.23 -32.51
CA ARG A 103 -0.83 -6.39 -31.63
C ARG A 103 -1.00 -6.11 -30.13
N ALA A 104 -2.23 -6.36 -29.66
CA ALA A 104 -2.68 -6.27 -28.28
C ALA A 104 -1.97 -7.21 -27.28
N ASP A 105 -1.06 -8.07 -27.71
CA ASP A 105 -0.58 -9.21 -26.90
C ASP A 105 0.85 -9.08 -26.34
N THR A 106 1.54 -7.96 -26.49
CA THR A 106 2.97 -7.91 -26.10
C THR A 106 3.45 -6.68 -25.33
N ALA A 107 2.64 -5.66 -25.12
CA ALA A 107 3.04 -4.52 -24.28
C ALA A 107 2.62 -4.76 -22.84
N ALA A 108 3.55 -5.26 -21.99
CA ALA A 108 3.34 -5.27 -20.56
C ALA A 108 2.97 -3.87 -20.08
N PRO A 109 1.94 -3.70 -19.22
CA PRO A 109 1.55 -2.40 -18.69
C PRO A 109 2.73 -1.74 -17.99
N VAL A 110 3.00 -0.47 -18.30
CA VAL A 110 4.05 0.32 -17.64
C VAL A 110 3.64 0.56 -16.20
N ALA A 111 4.53 0.28 -15.25
CA ALA A 111 4.27 0.48 -13.84
C ALA A 111 4.61 1.91 -13.40
N GLY A 112 3.76 2.50 -12.58
CA GLY A 112 3.95 3.78 -11.96
C GLY A 112 3.94 4.97 -12.92
N ARG A 113 3.98 6.15 -12.31
CA ARG A 113 4.14 7.44 -12.98
C ARG A 113 5.01 8.33 -12.11
N TRP A 114 6.29 8.40 -12.40
CA TRP A 114 7.18 9.35 -11.73
C TRP A 114 7.06 10.74 -12.36
N PRO A 115 6.88 11.82 -11.57
CA PRO A 115 6.71 11.84 -10.10
C PRO A 115 5.25 11.68 -9.64
N GLU A 116 4.28 11.63 -10.55
CA GLU A 116 2.85 11.82 -10.28
C GLU A 116 2.25 10.84 -9.27
N THR A 117 2.73 9.58 -9.20
CA THR A 117 2.27 8.62 -8.19
C THR A 117 2.59 9.11 -6.78
N PHE A 118 3.77 9.68 -6.58
CA PHE A 118 4.21 10.23 -5.28
C PHE A 118 3.57 11.59 -4.99
N ASP A 119 3.37 12.42 -6.03
CA ASP A 119 2.61 13.69 -5.91
C ASP A 119 1.21 13.43 -5.37
N ASP A 120 0.54 12.41 -5.90
CA ASP A 120 -0.83 12.05 -5.52
C ASP A 120 -0.91 11.52 -4.08
N VAL A 121 -0.01 10.61 -3.71
CA VAL A 121 0.05 10.11 -2.32
C VAL A 121 0.32 11.25 -1.34
N ALA A 122 1.25 12.15 -1.67
CA ALA A 122 1.55 13.31 -0.84
C ALA A 122 0.33 14.24 -0.72
N ALA A 123 -0.30 14.59 -1.85
CA ALA A 123 -1.47 15.47 -1.87
C ALA A 123 -2.68 14.88 -1.12
N ALA A 124 -2.93 13.57 -1.30
CA ALA A 124 -3.97 12.87 -0.57
C ALA A 124 -3.73 12.93 0.94
N MET A 125 -2.52 12.59 1.39
CA MET A 125 -2.17 12.62 2.81
C MET A 125 -2.25 14.03 3.42
N ASP A 126 -1.87 15.06 2.68
CA ASP A 126 -1.90 16.44 3.15
C ASP A 126 -3.33 16.99 3.28
N GLY A 127 -4.22 16.60 2.35
CA GLY A 127 -5.62 17.03 2.36
C GLY A 127 -6.55 16.19 3.24
N LEU A 128 -6.15 14.94 3.52
CA LEU A 128 -6.99 13.94 4.22
C LEU A 128 -7.50 14.41 5.58
N PRO A 129 -6.70 15.06 6.46
CA PRO A 129 -7.20 15.49 7.78
C PRO A 129 -8.41 16.43 7.69
N VAL A 130 -8.39 17.37 6.74
CA VAL A 130 -9.50 18.32 6.53
C VAL A 130 -10.72 17.60 5.94
N ALA A 131 -10.50 16.70 4.98
CA ALA A 131 -11.57 15.94 4.36
C ALA A 131 -12.26 15.02 5.39
N VAL A 132 -11.50 14.28 6.19
CA VAL A 132 -12.02 13.36 7.22
C VAL A 132 -12.79 14.13 8.29
N ALA A 133 -12.27 15.24 8.80
CA ALA A 133 -12.96 16.05 9.80
C ALA A 133 -14.34 16.52 9.31
N ARG A 134 -14.50 16.73 8.01
CA ARG A 134 -15.76 17.17 7.39
C ARG A 134 -16.69 16.00 7.04
N LEU A 135 -16.14 14.92 6.49
CA LEU A 135 -16.91 13.83 5.87
C LEU A 135 -17.15 12.65 6.82
N LEU A 136 -16.22 12.40 7.75
CA LEU A 136 -16.30 11.34 8.75
C LEU A 136 -15.99 11.91 10.16
N PRO A 137 -16.84 12.79 10.70
CA PRO A 137 -16.55 13.52 11.95
C PRO A 137 -16.35 12.62 13.17
N GLY A 138 -16.80 11.37 13.12
CA GLY A 138 -16.55 10.36 14.16
C GLY A 138 -15.16 9.70 14.08
N ALA A 139 -14.36 9.96 13.05
CA ALA A 139 -13.02 9.40 12.93
C ALA A 139 -12.01 10.21 13.76
N ASP A 140 -11.21 9.52 14.58
CA ASP A 140 -10.16 10.13 15.40
C ASP A 140 -8.83 10.11 14.64
N LEU A 141 -8.45 11.25 14.10
CA LEU A 141 -7.20 11.44 13.36
C LEU A 141 -5.94 11.15 14.20
N ARG A 142 -6.02 11.16 15.54
CA ARG A 142 -4.91 10.78 16.44
C ARG A 142 -4.70 9.28 16.50
N ARG A 143 -5.66 8.51 16.00
CA ARG A 143 -5.64 7.05 15.92
C ARG A 143 -5.63 6.59 14.46
N THR A 144 -4.81 7.27 13.63
CA THR A 144 -4.65 6.93 12.22
C THR A 144 -3.60 5.84 12.04
N VAL A 145 -3.95 4.78 11.33
CA VAL A 145 -3.04 3.73 10.87
C VAL A 145 -3.00 3.74 9.34
N LEU A 146 -1.80 3.71 8.77
CA LEU A 146 -1.65 3.48 7.32
C LEU A 146 -1.53 1.99 7.06
N THR A 147 -2.15 1.53 6.01
CA THR A 147 -2.00 0.17 5.50
C THR A 147 -2.02 0.14 3.99
N GLY A 148 -1.53 -0.93 3.42
CA GLY A 148 -1.59 -1.17 2.00
C GLY A 148 -0.97 -2.51 1.66
N HIS A 149 -1.36 -3.05 0.52
CA HIS A 149 -0.91 -4.35 0.05
C HIS A 149 0.07 -4.20 -1.11
N SER A 150 1.16 -4.96 -1.09
CA SER A 150 2.12 -5.02 -2.20
C SER A 150 2.68 -3.62 -2.54
N ALA A 151 2.45 -3.10 -3.75
CA ALA A 151 2.76 -1.73 -4.15
C ALA A 151 2.10 -0.67 -3.23
N GLY A 152 0.89 -0.94 -2.71
CA GLY A 152 0.23 -0.08 -1.72
C GLY A 152 0.93 -0.09 -0.37
N GLY A 153 1.49 -1.23 0.03
CA GLY A 153 2.33 -1.35 1.23
C GLY A 153 3.59 -0.50 1.13
N HIS A 154 4.22 -0.46 -0.04
CA HIS A 154 5.29 0.48 -0.36
C HIS A 154 4.85 1.93 -0.14
N LEU A 155 3.70 2.33 -0.71
CA LEU A 155 3.20 3.70 -0.61
C LEU A 155 2.82 4.08 0.82
N ALA A 156 2.29 3.15 1.61
CA ALA A 156 2.00 3.36 3.03
C ALA A 156 3.28 3.63 3.84
N LEU A 157 4.32 2.83 3.65
CA LEU A 157 5.63 3.02 4.28
C LEU A 157 6.27 4.35 3.84
N TRP A 158 6.23 4.65 2.54
CA TRP A 158 6.75 5.91 2.00
C TRP A 158 6.00 7.13 2.56
N ALA A 159 4.68 7.09 2.63
CA ALA A 159 3.86 8.18 3.15
C ALA A 159 4.19 8.49 4.61
N ALA A 160 4.45 7.46 5.42
CA ALA A 160 4.89 7.61 6.82
C ALA A 160 6.30 8.21 6.93
N ALA A 161 7.17 7.93 5.97
CA ALA A 161 8.57 8.34 5.97
C ALA A 161 8.83 9.74 5.37
N ARG A 162 7.81 10.50 4.97
CA ARG A 162 7.98 11.78 4.24
C ARG A 162 8.86 12.81 4.96
N HIS A 163 8.89 12.83 6.28
CA HIS A 163 9.74 13.72 7.07
C HIS A 163 11.23 13.37 7.01
N VAL A 164 11.57 12.14 6.60
CA VAL A 164 12.94 11.66 6.42
C VAL A 164 13.47 11.90 5.00
N LEU A 165 12.60 12.22 4.05
CA LEU A 165 12.98 12.50 2.66
C LEU A 165 14.12 13.52 2.56
N PRO A 166 14.96 13.46 1.52
CA PRO A 166 16.03 14.45 1.28
C PRO A 166 15.51 15.89 1.37
N ARG A 167 16.32 16.80 1.93
CA ARG A 167 15.91 18.20 2.19
C ARG A 167 15.38 18.97 0.98
N GLY A 168 15.74 18.57 -0.23
CA GLY A 168 15.27 19.19 -1.48
C GLY A 168 14.02 18.54 -2.07
N SER A 169 13.47 17.50 -1.45
CA SER A 169 12.28 16.83 -1.94
C SER A 169 11.03 17.70 -1.76
N ALA A 170 10.24 17.85 -2.82
CA ALA A 170 8.96 18.57 -2.79
C ALA A 170 7.92 17.88 -1.88
N TRP A 171 8.10 16.58 -1.60
CA TRP A 171 7.18 15.78 -0.77
C TRP A 171 7.55 15.76 0.71
N ARG A 172 8.70 16.36 1.07
CA ARG A 172 9.19 16.36 2.44
C ARG A 172 8.27 17.15 3.36
N THR A 173 7.95 16.55 4.51
CA THR A 173 7.31 17.25 5.62
C THR A 173 8.34 17.65 6.67
N GLU A 174 8.08 18.71 7.45
CA GLU A 174 9.00 19.15 8.49
C GLU A 174 8.97 18.25 9.73
N THR A 175 7.82 17.64 9.98
CA THR A 175 7.58 16.77 11.15
C THR A 175 7.01 15.44 10.70
N PRO A 176 7.19 14.37 11.50
CA PRO A 176 6.51 13.10 11.28
C PRO A 176 4.99 13.29 11.20
N ALA A 177 4.35 12.50 10.36
CA ALA A 177 2.89 12.42 10.31
C ALA A 177 2.34 11.92 11.67
N ASN A 178 1.20 12.48 12.07
CA ASN A 178 0.54 12.04 13.31
C ASN A 178 -0.17 10.70 13.08
N LEU A 179 0.57 9.62 13.20
CA LEU A 179 0.13 8.25 12.97
C LEU A 179 0.33 7.39 14.22
N ARG A 180 -0.55 6.44 14.42
CA ARG A 180 -0.30 5.32 15.35
C ARG A 180 0.75 4.37 14.81
N GLY A 181 0.75 4.15 13.51
CA GLY A 181 1.72 3.30 12.85
C GLY A 181 1.36 2.95 11.42
N VAL A 182 2.14 2.03 10.89
CA VAL A 182 1.94 1.43 9.56
C VAL A 182 1.84 -0.08 9.71
N VAL A 183 0.83 -0.68 9.09
CA VAL A 183 0.76 -2.13 8.87
C VAL A 183 0.86 -2.39 7.37
N ALA A 184 2.02 -2.82 6.91
CA ALA A 184 2.29 -3.05 5.50
C ALA A 184 2.13 -4.54 5.15
N LEU A 185 1.27 -4.85 4.19
CA LEU A 185 0.87 -6.21 3.81
C LEU A 185 1.66 -6.65 2.57
N ALA A 186 2.54 -7.63 2.71
CA ALA A 186 3.45 -8.12 1.66
C ALA A 186 4.08 -6.98 0.84
N PRO A 187 4.70 -5.97 1.49
CA PRO A 187 5.05 -4.72 0.83
C PRO A 187 6.29 -4.84 -0.06
N LEU A 188 6.37 -4.00 -1.09
CA LEU A 188 7.62 -3.70 -1.77
C LEU A 188 8.43 -2.71 -0.90
N ALA A 189 8.89 -3.18 0.28
CA ALA A 189 9.46 -2.34 1.33
C ALA A 189 10.93 -1.94 1.09
N ASP A 190 11.64 -2.71 0.25
CA ASP A 190 13.00 -2.44 -0.20
C ASP A 190 13.01 -2.53 -1.74
N LEU A 191 13.03 -1.38 -2.40
CA LEU A 191 12.96 -1.30 -3.86
C LEU A 191 14.22 -1.81 -4.53
N ALA A 192 15.37 -1.62 -3.91
CA ALA A 192 16.63 -2.13 -4.45
C ALA A 192 16.62 -3.66 -4.43
N ARG A 193 16.25 -4.26 -3.31
CA ARG A 193 16.12 -5.73 -3.18
C ARG A 193 15.06 -6.31 -4.11
N ALA A 194 13.90 -5.66 -4.22
CA ALA A 194 12.84 -6.08 -5.13
C ALA A 194 13.29 -6.01 -6.61
N ALA A 195 14.07 -5.00 -6.98
CA ALA A 195 14.63 -4.86 -8.32
C ALA A 195 15.68 -5.93 -8.63
N GLU A 196 16.53 -6.30 -7.66
CA GLU A 196 17.49 -7.40 -7.78
C GLU A 196 16.81 -8.75 -8.02
N LEU A 197 15.71 -8.99 -7.30
CA LEU A 197 14.92 -10.22 -7.41
C LEU A 197 14.00 -10.23 -8.64
N GLY A 198 13.93 -9.13 -9.41
CA GLY A 198 13.06 -9.01 -10.58
C GLY A 198 11.57 -9.02 -10.25
N VAL A 199 11.20 -8.62 -9.03
CA VAL A 199 9.82 -8.65 -8.52
C VAL A 199 8.88 -7.91 -9.47
N CYS A 200 7.69 -8.46 -9.67
CA CYS A 200 6.65 -7.90 -10.54
C CYS A 200 7.13 -7.57 -11.97
N GLY A 201 8.11 -8.35 -12.51
CA GLY A 201 8.55 -8.17 -13.89
C GLY A 201 9.16 -6.79 -14.17
N GLY A 202 9.98 -6.27 -13.26
CA GLY A 202 10.69 -4.99 -13.40
C GLY A 202 9.82 -3.76 -13.12
N ALA A 203 8.65 -3.91 -12.49
CA ALA A 203 7.74 -2.81 -12.16
C ALA A 203 8.42 -1.71 -11.31
N VAL A 204 9.31 -2.10 -10.39
CA VAL A 204 10.05 -1.17 -9.53
C VAL A 204 10.90 -0.19 -10.36
N ARG A 205 11.63 -0.69 -11.34
CA ARG A 205 12.43 0.15 -12.23
C ARG A 205 11.58 1.06 -13.11
N GLN A 206 10.43 0.53 -13.57
CA GLN A 206 9.47 1.30 -14.35
C GLN A 206 8.83 2.44 -13.53
N LEU A 207 8.46 2.18 -12.26
CA LEU A 207 7.95 3.20 -11.32
C LEU A 207 8.90 4.39 -11.24
N LEU A 208 10.21 4.13 -11.15
CA LEU A 208 11.24 5.14 -11.00
C LEU A 208 11.75 5.72 -12.35
N GLY A 209 11.09 5.40 -13.47
CA GLY A 209 11.40 5.98 -14.78
C GLY A 209 12.46 5.24 -15.58
N GLY A 210 12.83 4.03 -15.17
CA GLY A 210 13.76 3.15 -15.88
C GLY A 210 15.14 3.05 -15.23
N GLU A 211 16.01 2.26 -15.84
CA GLU A 211 17.32 1.90 -15.29
C GLU A 211 18.21 3.12 -15.01
N ALA A 212 18.21 4.09 -15.94
CA ALA A 212 19.10 5.28 -15.84
C ALA A 212 18.75 6.16 -14.63
N GLU A 213 17.49 6.20 -14.22
CA GLU A 213 16.98 7.06 -13.16
C GLU A 213 16.88 6.33 -11.82
N PHE A 214 16.92 5.01 -11.83
CA PHE A 214 16.62 4.16 -10.68
C PHE A 214 17.43 4.54 -9.44
N ALA A 215 18.76 4.54 -9.54
CA ALA A 215 19.62 4.82 -8.39
C ALA A 215 19.43 6.23 -7.82
N ALA A 216 19.23 7.24 -8.69
CA ALA A 216 19.03 8.61 -8.26
C ALA A 216 17.68 8.81 -7.54
N ARG A 217 16.64 8.12 -7.99
CA ARG A 217 15.26 8.27 -7.46
C ARG A 217 14.99 7.39 -6.23
N CYS A 218 15.73 6.28 -6.04
CA CYS A 218 15.64 5.44 -4.84
C CYS A 218 15.77 6.25 -3.54
N ALA A 219 16.68 7.22 -3.48
CA ALA A 219 16.87 8.05 -2.29
C ALA A 219 15.60 8.80 -1.84
N SER A 220 14.63 8.98 -2.74
CA SER A 220 13.35 9.66 -2.45
C SER A 220 12.15 8.73 -2.52
N ALA A 221 12.33 7.45 -2.85
CA ALA A 221 11.24 6.52 -3.11
C ALA A 221 11.32 5.22 -2.31
N ASP A 222 12.52 4.78 -1.94
CA ASP A 222 12.73 3.47 -1.32
C ASP A 222 12.57 3.57 0.21
N PRO A 223 11.56 2.91 0.82
CA PRO A 223 11.36 2.94 2.26
C PRO A 223 12.57 2.45 3.06
N ALA A 224 13.35 1.48 2.54
CA ALA A 224 14.54 0.99 3.21
C ALA A 224 15.65 2.05 3.33
N LEU A 225 15.66 3.08 2.47
CA LEU A 225 16.57 4.21 2.52
C LEU A 225 16.01 5.39 3.35
N LEU A 226 14.75 5.33 3.75
CA LEU A 226 14.05 6.37 4.51
C LEU A 226 13.87 5.98 5.99
N LEU A 227 14.89 5.35 6.56
CA LEU A 227 14.93 4.91 7.95
C LEU A 227 16.01 5.72 8.73
N PRO A 228 15.84 5.93 10.04
CA PRO A 228 14.68 5.57 10.85
C PRO A 228 13.54 6.58 10.71
N THR A 229 12.29 6.09 10.79
CA THR A 229 11.09 6.96 10.73
C THR A 229 10.60 7.38 12.11
N GLY A 230 10.89 6.59 13.14
CA GLY A 230 10.32 6.76 14.48
C GLY A 230 8.81 6.45 14.56
N ILE A 231 8.22 5.87 13.50
CA ILE A 231 6.82 5.48 13.44
C ILE A 231 6.70 3.97 13.58
N ALA A 232 5.87 3.50 14.51
CA ALA A 232 5.63 2.08 14.72
C ALA A 232 5.23 1.39 13.41
N THR A 233 5.96 0.35 13.04
CA THR A 233 5.77 -0.35 11.77
C THR A 233 5.69 -1.85 11.98
N VAL A 234 4.69 -2.47 11.37
CA VAL A 234 4.53 -3.92 11.28
C VAL A 234 4.44 -4.31 9.80
N VAL A 235 5.21 -5.31 9.41
CA VAL A 235 5.10 -5.97 8.11
C VAL A 235 4.43 -7.31 8.32
N VAL A 236 3.34 -7.58 7.61
CA VAL A 236 2.67 -8.88 7.57
C VAL A 236 3.02 -9.54 6.24
N GLN A 237 3.65 -10.72 6.30
CA GLN A 237 4.22 -11.38 5.12
C GLN A 237 3.85 -12.86 5.09
N GLY A 238 3.31 -13.33 3.97
CA GLY A 238 3.16 -14.74 3.69
C GLY A 238 4.52 -15.40 3.41
N GLN A 239 4.81 -16.54 4.06
CA GLN A 239 6.08 -17.24 3.86
C GLN A 239 6.19 -17.89 2.48
N GLU A 240 5.06 -18.16 1.85
CA GLU A 240 4.96 -18.81 0.54
C GLU A 240 4.68 -17.80 -0.60
N ASP A 241 4.87 -16.52 -0.33
CA ASP A 241 4.66 -15.45 -1.31
C ASP A 241 5.71 -15.53 -2.44
N ILE A 242 5.25 -15.83 -3.66
CA ILE A 242 6.08 -15.89 -4.87
C ILE A 242 6.00 -14.60 -5.70
N VAL A 243 5.09 -13.68 -5.36
CA VAL A 243 4.91 -12.38 -6.03
C VAL A 243 5.86 -11.35 -5.45
N VAL A 244 5.83 -11.18 -4.12
CA VAL A 244 6.81 -10.39 -3.35
C VAL A 244 7.46 -11.30 -2.32
N PRO A 245 8.60 -11.92 -2.66
CA PRO A 245 9.24 -12.89 -1.78
C PRO A 245 9.58 -12.33 -0.39
N PRO A 246 9.49 -13.13 0.69
CA PRO A 246 9.81 -12.72 2.06
C PRO A 246 11.17 -12.03 2.21
N ALA A 247 12.13 -12.34 1.35
CA ALA A 247 13.44 -11.71 1.31
C ALA A 247 13.39 -10.16 1.14
N VAL A 248 12.28 -9.60 0.63
CA VAL A 248 12.09 -8.14 0.54
C VAL A 248 11.73 -7.57 1.92
N ALA A 249 10.86 -8.26 2.66
CA ALA A 249 10.50 -7.89 4.03
C ALA A 249 11.69 -8.06 4.99
N ASP A 250 12.45 -9.15 4.85
CA ASP A 250 13.67 -9.41 5.63
C ASP A 250 14.71 -8.30 5.41
N SER A 251 14.94 -7.90 4.15
CA SER A 251 15.89 -6.83 3.80
C SER A 251 15.48 -5.50 4.43
N TYR A 252 14.20 -5.15 4.41
CA TYR A 252 13.67 -3.96 5.06
C TYR A 252 13.86 -3.99 6.58
N ALA A 253 13.54 -5.13 7.22
CA ALA A 253 13.71 -5.30 8.66
C ALA A 253 15.20 -5.19 9.08
N GLU A 254 16.11 -5.76 8.27
CA GLU A 254 17.54 -5.59 8.47
C GLU A 254 17.99 -4.13 8.32
N ALA A 255 17.49 -3.41 7.32
CA ALA A 255 17.79 -1.99 7.12
C ALA A 255 17.29 -1.16 8.31
N ALA A 256 16.08 -1.44 8.82
CA ALA A 256 15.54 -0.79 10.00
C ALA A 256 16.42 -1.05 11.24
N ALA A 257 16.79 -2.29 11.50
CA ALA A 257 17.68 -2.64 12.62
C ALA A 257 19.05 -1.92 12.52
N LYS A 258 19.64 -1.84 11.32
CA LYS A 258 20.88 -1.08 11.08
C LYS A 258 20.72 0.43 11.33
N ALA A 259 19.53 0.97 11.08
CA ALA A 259 19.17 2.36 11.36
C ALA A 259 18.78 2.60 12.83
N GLY A 260 18.75 1.56 13.67
CA GLY A 260 18.38 1.64 15.09
C GLY A 260 16.87 1.68 15.33
N GLU A 261 16.06 1.23 14.36
CA GLU A 261 14.60 1.15 14.45
C GLU A 261 14.15 -0.32 14.50
N SER A 262 13.13 -0.60 15.30
CA SER A 262 12.53 -1.92 15.38
C SER A 262 11.27 -1.97 14.52
N VAL A 263 11.17 -2.96 13.65
CA VAL A 263 10.00 -3.26 12.84
C VAL A 263 9.43 -4.60 13.27
N GLY A 264 8.12 -4.67 13.52
CA GLY A 264 7.42 -5.93 13.71
C GLY A 264 7.35 -6.70 12.40
N LEU A 265 7.63 -8.01 12.46
CA LEU A 265 7.53 -8.89 11.29
C LEU A 265 6.64 -10.08 11.64
N THR A 266 5.41 -10.08 11.12
CA THR A 266 4.44 -11.16 11.28
C THR A 266 4.48 -12.06 10.06
N LEU A 267 5.12 -13.23 10.21
CA LEU A 267 5.28 -14.24 9.16
C LEU A 267 4.17 -15.28 9.24
N LEU A 268 3.42 -15.46 8.16
CA LEU A 268 2.31 -16.39 8.09
C LEU A 268 2.72 -17.64 7.29
N PRO A 269 2.80 -18.82 7.96
CA PRO A 269 3.12 -20.07 7.27
C PRO A 269 2.00 -20.45 6.30
N GLU A 270 2.36 -21.11 5.21
CA GLU A 270 1.44 -21.64 4.18
C GLU A 270 0.58 -20.55 3.48
N VAL A 271 0.91 -19.27 3.64
CA VAL A 271 0.22 -18.11 3.06
C VAL A 271 1.07 -17.51 1.95
N GLY A 272 0.46 -17.23 0.81
CA GLY A 272 1.05 -16.49 -0.31
C GLY A 272 0.79 -14.99 -0.25
N HIS A 273 0.61 -14.41 -1.45
CA HIS A 273 0.51 -12.94 -1.59
C HIS A 273 -0.88 -12.38 -1.28
N PHE A 274 -1.93 -13.01 -1.80
CA PHE A 274 -3.28 -12.44 -1.86
C PHE A 274 -4.15 -12.67 -0.62
N PRO A 275 -3.97 -13.71 0.21
CA PRO A 275 -4.82 -13.96 1.38
C PRO A 275 -4.81 -12.82 2.41
N LEU A 276 -3.80 -11.97 2.40
CA LEU A 276 -3.69 -10.82 3.31
C LEU A 276 -4.78 -9.77 3.11
N ILE A 277 -5.40 -9.74 1.93
CA ILE A 277 -6.48 -8.80 1.56
C ILE A 277 -7.80 -9.50 1.19
N ASP A 278 -7.84 -10.82 1.31
CA ASP A 278 -9.04 -11.62 1.05
C ASP A 278 -9.89 -11.70 2.32
N PRO A 279 -11.07 -11.05 2.40
CA PRO A 279 -11.95 -11.11 3.56
C PRO A 279 -12.40 -12.52 3.97
N ALA A 280 -12.26 -13.51 3.08
CA ALA A 280 -12.59 -14.91 3.35
C ALA A 280 -11.42 -15.71 3.97
N ALA A 281 -10.20 -15.15 3.96
CA ALA A 281 -9.01 -15.83 4.44
C ALA A 281 -8.68 -15.46 5.90
N ASP A 282 -8.20 -16.44 6.69
CA ASP A 282 -7.72 -16.22 8.05
C ASP A 282 -6.54 -15.23 8.10
N ALA A 283 -5.69 -15.24 7.08
CA ALA A 283 -4.56 -14.32 6.96
C ALA A 283 -5.00 -12.84 6.93
N CYS A 284 -6.14 -12.54 6.31
CA CYS A 284 -6.74 -11.20 6.34
C CYS A 284 -7.19 -10.80 7.76
N ALA A 285 -7.74 -11.74 8.52
CA ALA A 285 -8.12 -11.48 9.92
C ALA A 285 -6.89 -11.16 10.78
N VAL A 286 -5.74 -11.83 10.56
CA VAL A 286 -4.47 -11.49 11.22
C VAL A 286 -4.00 -10.09 10.83
N ALA A 287 -4.04 -9.75 9.54
CA ALA A 287 -3.68 -8.40 9.08
C ALA A 287 -4.53 -7.30 9.75
N VAL A 288 -5.83 -7.54 9.91
CA VAL A 288 -6.74 -6.60 10.59
C VAL A 288 -6.48 -6.54 12.09
N GLU A 289 -6.07 -7.64 12.72
CA GLU A 289 -5.69 -7.65 14.14
C GLU A 289 -4.44 -6.80 14.39
N GLU A 290 -3.42 -6.88 13.53
CA GLU A 290 -2.23 -6.02 13.61
C GLU A 290 -2.61 -4.52 13.47
N ILE A 291 -3.55 -4.21 12.58
CA ILE A 291 -4.10 -2.85 12.46
C ILE A 291 -4.81 -2.44 13.75
N ALA A 292 -5.62 -3.33 14.34
CA ALA A 292 -6.35 -3.06 15.55
C ALA A 292 -5.43 -2.80 16.74
N GLN A 293 -4.35 -3.57 16.90
CA GLN A 293 -3.37 -3.40 17.99
C GLN A 293 -2.68 -2.03 17.95
N LEU A 294 -2.44 -1.46 16.77
CA LEU A 294 -1.89 -0.11 16.66
C LEU A 294 -2.95 0.97 16.88
N ALA A 295 -4.18 0.71 16.46
CA ALA A 295 -5.25 1.70 16.39
C ALA A 295 -5.97 1.91 17.73
N TRP A 296 -6.12 0.84 18.54
CA TRP A 296 -6.88 0.85 19.81
C TRP A 296 -5.98 0.92 21.04
#